data_6708ec1f0aa448a8124c37988211f103
#
_entry.id   6708ec1f0aa448a8124c37988211f103
#
_cell.length_a   1.000
_cell.length_b   1.000
_cell.length_c   1.000
_cell.angle_alpha   90.00
_cell.angle_beta   90.00
_cell.angle_gamma   90.00
#
_symmetry.space_group_name_H-M   'P 1'
#
loop_
_entity.id
_entity.type
_entity.pdbx_description
1 polymer ?
#
loop_
_entity_poly.entity_id
_entity_poly.type
_entity_poly.pdbx_seq_one_letter_code
_entity_poly.pdbx_strand_id
1 'polypeptide(L)'
;MRAVDTNVLVRLIVRDDSRQAAAAESFIDKGAWVSVLALAEATWVLSTVYELNSKDLAGAIAMLLDHRDLVLQEPEAVAGALELFRAKPALGFSDCLMLQLARKAGHLPLGTFDRNLARVDGTQKL
;
A
#
# COMPACT_ATOMS: atom_id res chain seq x y z
N MET A 1 -9.70 18.21 -4.62
CA MET A 1 -9.44 17.25 -3.50
C MET A 1 -8.02 17.41 -3.05
N ARG A 2 -7.80 17.42 -1.75
CA ARG A 2 -6.45 17.56 -1.19
C ARG A 2 -5.76 16.21 -1.09
N ALA A 3 -4.44 16.20 -1.07
CA ALA A 3 -3.65 14.98 -0.94
C ALA A 3 -3.10 14.83 0.49
N VAL A 4 -2.75 13.61 0.85
CA VAL A 4 -2.12 13.30 2.14
C VAL A 4 -0.73 12.74 1.92
N ASP A 5 0.15 12.95 2.90
CA ASP A 5 1.46 12.33 2.89
C ASP A 5 1.46 11.02 3.70
N THR A 6 2.63 10.39 3.74
CA THR A 6 2.82 9.11 4.40
C THR A 6 2.38 9.11 5.86
N ASN A 7 2.74 10.14 6.62
CA ASN A 7 2.46 10.17 8.05
C ASN A 7 0.97 10.33 8.37
N VAL A 8 0.22 10.99 7.51
CA VAL A 8 -1.24 11.05 7.68
C VAL A 8 -1.82 9.64 7.65
N LEU A 9 -1.39 8.82 6.69
CA LEU A 9 -1.85 7.43 6.59
C LEU A 9 -1.45 6.62 7.82
N VAL A 10 -0.21 6.78 8.27
CA VAL A 10 0.29 6.07 9.45
C VAL A 10 -0.55 6.45 10.68
N ARG A 11 -0.88 7.73 10.86
CA ARG A 11 -1.69 8.18 12.00
C ARG A 11 -3.12 7.66 11.95
N LEU A 12 -3.68 7.49 10.78
CA LEU A 12 -5.02 6.89 10.64
C LEU A 12 -5.02 5.41 11.04
N ILE A 13 -3.92 4.71 10.84
CA ILE A 13 -3.79 3.27 11.14
C ILE A 13 -3.35 3.05 12.59
N VAL A 14 -2.23 3.66 13.00
CA VAL A 14 -1.58 3.45 14.29
C VAL A 14 -2.16 4.46 15.25
N ARG A 15 -2.88 4.82 15.69
CA ARG A 15 -3.57 5.82 16.54
C ARG A 15 -2.90 5.99 17.92
N ASP A 16 -1.57 5.95 17.92
CA ASP A 16 -0.78 6.10 19.14
C ASP A 16 -0.65 7.57 19.62
N ASP A 17 -0.98 8.52 18.74
CA ASP A 17 -1.03 9.94 19.06
C ASP A 17 -2.44 10.45 18.76
N SER A 18 -3.24 10.64 19.80
CA SER A 18 -4.65 10.99 19.65
C SER A 18 -4.86 12.36 18.99
N ARG A 19 -3.96 13.31 19.20
CA ARG A 19 -4.07 14.64 18.58
C ARG A 19 -3.78 14.56 17.08
N GLN A 20 -2.74 13.83 16.68
CA GLN A 20 -2.41 13.67 15.28
C GLN A 20 -3.45 12.82 14.56
N ALA A 21 -3.95 11.77 15.20
CA ALA A 21 -5.04 10.97 14.61
C ALA A 21 -6.30 11.80 14.38
N ALA A 22 -6.68 12.64 15.33
CA ALA A 22 -7.83 13.53 15.18
C ALA A 22 -7.60 14.56 14.07
N ALA A 23 -6.39 15.12 13.97
CA ALA A 23 -6.05 16.06 12.91
C ALA A 23 -6.10 15.40 11.53
N ALA A 24 -5.59 14.16 11.43
CA ALA A 24 -5.66 13.39 10.19
C ALA A 24 -7.11 13.12 9.76
N GLU A 25 -7.94 12.68 10.68
CA GLU A 25 -9.37 12.45 10.40
C GLU A 25 -10.07 13.72 9.95
N SER A 26 -9.81 14.83 10.63
CA SER A 26 -10.39 16.12 10.27
C SER A 26 -9.96 16.55 8.87
N PHE A 27 -8.68 16.35 8.54
CA PHE A 27 -8.15 16.73 7.23
C PHE A 27 -8.82 15.95 6.09
N ILE A 28 -9.05 14.66 6.26
CA ILE A 28 -9.60 13.81 5.20
C ILE A 28 -11.13 13.80 5.16
N ASP A 29 -11.78 14.45 6.09
CA ASP A 29 -13.25 14.39 6.28
C ASP A 29 -14.05 14.73 5.02
N LYS A 30 -13.52 15.60 4.15
CA LYS A 30 -14.17 15.99 2.89
C LYS A 30 -13.57 15.29 1.68
N GLY A 31 -12.89 14.20 1.90
CA GLY A 31 -12.20 13.46 0.85
C GLY A 31 -10.74 13.87 0.70
N ALA A 32 -9.88 12.89 0.50
CA ALA A 32 -8.47 13.11 0.25
C ALA A 32 -7.90 12.06 -0.70
N TRP A 33 -6.89 12.46 -1.46
CA TRP A 33 -6.24 11.62 -2.45
C TRP A 33 -4.94 11.04 -1.88
N VAL A 34 -4.69 9.77 -2.16
CA VAL A 34 -3.52 9.03 -1.70
C VAL A 34 -2.72 8.55 -2.91
N SER A 35 -1.47 9.03 -3.04
CA SER A 35 -0.59 8.55 -4.10
C SER A 35 -0.11 7.13 -3.80
N VAL A 36 0.26 6.38 -4.85
CA VAL A 36 0.87 5.06 -4.66
C VAL A 36 2.20 5.18 -3.91
N LEU A 37 2.92 6.28 -4.09
CA LEU A 37 4.15 6.52 -3.35
C LEU A 37 3.91 6.65 -1.84
N ALA A 38 2.94 7.47 -1.46
CA ALA A 38 2.58 7.62 -0.03
C ALA A 38 2.13 6.29 0.57
N LEU A 39 1.33 5.53 -0.18
CA LEU A 39 0.87 4.22 0.27
C LEU A 39 2.04 3.25 0.46
N ALA A 40 2.95 3.16 -0.51
CA ALA A 40 4.10 2.27 -0.42
C ALA A 40 4.99 2.63 0.78
N GLU A 41 5.28 3.92 0.97
CA GLU A 41 6.05 4.38 2.13
C GLU A 41 5.34 4.08 3.44
N ALA A 42 4.03 4.28 3.50
CA ALA A 42 3.26 3.98 4.72
C ALA A 42 3.35 2.49 5.08
N THR A 43 3.22 1.60 4.11
CA THR A 43 3.33 0.16 4.36
C THR A 43 4.72 -0.22 4.85
N TRP A 44 5.76 0.42 4.32
CA TRP A 44 7.12 0.22 4.78
C TRP A 44 7.30 0.68 6.23
N VAL A 45 6.81 1.85 6.58
CA VAL A 45 6.87 2.37 7.96
C VAL A 45 6.10 1.47 8.92
N LEU A 46 4.88 1.07 8.55
CA LEU A 46 4.06 0.18 9.38
C LEU A 46 4.75 -1.17 9.65
N SER A 47 5.44 -1.68 8.65
CA SER A 47 6.14 -2.97 8.74
C SER A 47 7.46 -2.86 9.53
N THR A 48 8.27 -1.82 9.28
CA THR A 48 9.62 -1.71 9.85
C THR A 48 9.67 -0.98 11.18
N VAL A 49 8.89 0.09 11.34
CA VAL A 49 8.89 0.90 12.57
C VAL A 49 7.88 0.36 13.57
N TYR A 50 6.67 0.05 13.12
CA TYR A 50 5.59 -0.43 14.00
C TYR A 50 5.49 -1.94 14.05
N GLU A 51 6.29 -2.63 13.26
CA GLU A 51 6.42 -4.10 13.29
C GLU A 51 5.09 -4.83 13.05
N LEU A 52 4.20 -4.26 12.24
CA LEU A 52 2.97 -4.94 11.85
C LEU A 52 3.34 -6.22 11.08
N ASN A 53 2.72 -7.33 11.44
CA ASN A 53 2.85 -8.56 10.67
C ASN A 53 2.09 -8.45 9.35
N SER A 54 2.27 -9.42 8.45
CA SER A 54 1.66 -9.39 7.13
C SER A 54 0.13 -9.37 7.17
N LYS A 55 -0.47 -10.06 8.13
CA LYS A 55 -1.93 -10.08 8.30
C LYS A 55 -2.47 -8.72 8.69
N ASP A 56 -1.84 -8.08 9.67
CA ASP A 56 -2.26 -6.76 10.14
C ASP A 56 -1.98 -5.69 9.09
N LEU A 57 -0.86 -5.81 8.38
CA LEU A 57 -0.55 -4.90 7.28
C LEU A 57 -1.58 -5.01 6.15
N ALA A 58 -1.96 -6.23 5.77
CA ALA A 58 -2.99 -6.45 4.77
C ALA A 58 -4.34 -5.85 5.20
N GLY A 59 -4.69 -6.02 6.48
CA GLY A 59 -5.90 -5.40 7.05
C GLY A 59 -5.88 -3.88 6.98
N ALA A 60 -4.72 -3.27 7.26
CA ALA A 60 -4.55 -1.83 7.16
C ALA A 60 -4.73 -1.33 5.72
N ILE A 61 -4.13 -2.02 4.76
CA ILE A 61 -4.27 -1.66 3.33
C ILE A 61 -5.73 -1.78 2.89
N ALA A 62 -6.41 -2.86 3.29
CA ALA A 62 -7.83 -3.05 2.98
C ALA A 62 -8.66 -1.92 3.56
N MET A 63 -8.39 -1.49 4.79
CA MET A 63 -9.08 -0.37 5.42
C MET A 63 -8.90 0.93 4.61
N LEU A 64 -7.68 1.19 4.13
CA LEU A 64 -7.42 2.39 3.32
C LEU A 64 -8.16 2.33 1.98
N LEU A 65 -8.19 1.16 1.32
CA LEU A 65 -8.92 0.95 0.07
C LEU A 65 -10.42 1.18 0.23
N ASP A 66 -10.98 0.74 1.34
CA ASP A 66 -12.42 0.79 1.59
C ASP A 66 -12.85 2.08 2.30
N HIS A 67 -11.91 2.93 2.69
CA HIS A 67 -12.22 4.13 3.44
C HIS A 67 -13.01 5.12 2.57
N ARG A 68 -14.20 5.51 3.03
CA ARG A 68 -15.12 6.36 2.25
C ARG A 68 -14.53 7.74 1.93
N ASP A 69 -13.61 8.23 2.75
CA ASP A 69 -13.03 9.57 2.62
C ASP A 69 -11.69 9.58 1.88
N LEU A 70 -11.19 8.42 1.47
CA LEU A 70 -9.92 8.30 0.74
C LEU A 70 -10.14 7.81 -0.69
N VAL A 71 -9.44 8.45 -1.61
CA VAL A 71 -9.37 8.03 -3.01
C VAL A 71 -7.92 7.66 -3.31
N LEU A 72 -7.66 6.38 -3.51
CA LEU A 72 -6.32 5.90 -3.80
C LEU A 72 -6.01 6.04 -5.29
N GLN A 73 -4.78 6.44 -5.60
CA GLN A 73 -4.26 6.38 -6.95
C GLN A 73 -4.19 4.91 -7.37
N GLU A 74 -4.61 4.59 -8.58
CA GLU A 74 -4.56 3.23 -9.12
C GLU A 74 -5.22 2.18 -8.19
N PRO A 75 -6.49 2.38 -7.78
CA PRO A 75 -7.10 1.52 -6.77
C PRO A 75 -7.18 0.04 -7.19
N GLU A 76 -7.35 -0.23 -8.49
CA GLU A 76 -7.40 -1.61 -8.99
C GLU A 76 -6.04 -2.29 -8.88
N ALA A 77 -4.95 -1.56 -9.15
CA ALA A 77 -3.60 -2.09 -8.98
C ALA A 77 -3.31 -2.37 -7.51
N VAL A 78 -3.75 -1.47 -6.62
CA VAL A 78 -3.61 -1.66 -5.16
C VAL A 78 -4.41 -2.88 -4.69
N ALA A 79 -5.64 -3.04 -5.17
CA ALA A 79 -6.45 -4.21 -4.81
C ALA A 79 -5.82 -5.52 -5.30
N GLY A 80 -5.30 -5.54 -6.52
CA GLY A 80 -4.58 -6.70 -7.06
C GLY A 80 -3.30 -7.00 -6.28
N ALA A 81 -2.57 -5.96 -5.89
CA ALA A 81 -1.36 -6.11 -5.07
C ALA A 81 -1.69 -6.67 -3.69
N LEU A 82 -2.78 -6.21 -3.07
CA LEU A 82 -3.23 -6.72 -1.78
C LEU A 82 -3.58 -8.20 -1.86
N GLU A 83 -4.28 -8.60 -2.91
CA GLU A 83 -4.65 -10.00 -3.14
C GLU A 83 -3.40 -10.88 -3.28
N LEU A 84 -2.42 -10.45 -4.07
CA LEU A 84 -1.15 -11.16 -4.23
C LEU A 84 -0.37 -11.22 -2.91
N PHE A 85 -0.32 -10.12 -2.18
CA PHE A 85 0.35 -10.04 -0.89
C PHE A 85 -0.26 -11.01 0.13
N ARG A 86 -1.59 -11.10 0.17
CA ARG A 86 -2.28 -12.07 1.05
C ARG A 86 -1.95 -13.52 0.68
N ALA A 87 -1.83 -13.81 -0.61
CA ALA A 87 -1.48 -15.15 -1.07
C ALA A 87 0.00 -15.48 -0.83
N LYS A 88 0.88 -14.49 -0.94
CA LYS A 88 2.34 -14.66 -0.86
C LYS A 88 2.97 -13.54 -0.02
N PRO A 89 2.75 -13.54 1.30
CA PRO A 89 3.16 -12.42 2.15
C PRO A 89 4.68 -12.22 2.23
N ALA A 90 5.47 -13.24 1.91
CA ALA A 90 6.93 -13.13 1.87
C ALA A 90 7.44 -12.15 0.79
N LEU A 91 6.60 -11.81 -0.19
CA LEU A 91 7.00 -10.88 -1.26
C LEU A 91 7.13 -9.44 -0.79
N GLY A 92 6.39 -9.07 0.23
CA GLY A 92 6.27 -7.66 0.60
C GLY A 92 5.28 -6.92 -0.31
N PHE A 93 4.54 -5.97 0.29
CA PHE A 93 3.48 -5.29 -0.45
C PHE A 93 4.01 -4.41 -1.59
N SER A 94 5.13 -3.72 -1.37
CA SER A 94 5.70 -2.82 -2.40
C SER A 94 6.05 -3.58 -3.68
N ASP A 95 6.60 -4.78 -3.57
CA ASP A 95 6.93 -5.61 -4.73
C ASP A 95 5.67 -6.05 -5.46
N CYS A 96 4.64 -6.45 -4.71
CA CYS A 96 3.34 -6.78 -5.28
C CYS A 96 2.75 -5.59 -6.04
N LEU A 97 2.86 -4.40 -5.47
CA LEU A 97 2.35 -3.18 -6.09
C LEU A 97 3.13 -2.83 -7.36
N MET A 98 4.46 -2.93 -7.35
CA MET A 98 5.27 -2.68 -8.54
C MET A 98 4.87 -3.59 -9.70
N LEU A 99 4.64 -4.86 -9.43
CA LEU A 99 4.21 -5.80 -10.46
C LEU A 99 2.84 -5.42 -11.04
N GLN A 100 1.88 -5.09 -10.18
CA GLN A 100 0.54 -4.72 -10.64
C GLN A 100 0.54 -3.40 -11.41
N LEU A 101 1.37 -2.44 -11.01
CA LEU A 101 1.51 -1.18 -11.75
C LEU A 101 2.12 -1.42 -13.13
N ALA A 102 3.15 -2.26 -13.21
CA ALA A 102 3.77 -2.63 -14.49
C ALA A 102 2.76 -3.35 -15.40
N ARG A 103 1.98 -4.27 -14.84
CA ARG A 103 0.95 -4.99 -15.56
C ARG A 103 -0.11 -4.05 -16.12
N LYS A 104 -0.61 -3.14 -15.28
CA LYS A 104 -1.63 -2.19 -15.70
C LYS A 104 -1.12 -1.23 -16.78
N ALA A 105 0.14 -0.83 -16.69
CA ALA A 105 0.76 0.06 -17.67
C ALA A 105 1.14 -0.66 -18.98
N GLY A 106 1.05 -1.99 -19.01
CA GLY A 106 1.37 -2.76 -20.22
C GLY A 106 2.85 -3.04 -20.39
N HIS A 107 3.64 -3.04 -19.32
CA HIS A 107 5.10 -3.17 -19.36
C HIS A 107 5.58 -4.43 -18.65
N LEU A 108 5.17 -5.59 -19.12
CA LEU A 108 5.67 -6.87 -18.65
C LEU A 108 6.68 -7.45 -19.64
N PRO A 109 7.62 -8.31 -19.17
CA PRO A 109 7.80 -8.76 -17.80
C PRO A 109 8.50 -7.72 -16.92
N LEU A 110 8.23 -7.78 -15.61
CA LEU A 110 8.97 -7.03 -14.61
C LEU A 110 10.29 -7.75 -14.33
N GLY A 111 11.41 -7.11 -14.61
CA GLY A 111 12.73 -7.68 -14.33
C GLY A 111 13.05 -7.60 -12.84
N THR A 112 13.61 -8.68 -12.29
CA THR A 112 13.96 -8.74 -10.88
C THR A 112 15.13 -9.69 -10.61
N PHE A 113 15.93 -9.38 -9.59
CA PHE A 113 16.92 -10.31 -9.04
C PHE A 113 16.36 -11.11 -7.86
N ASP A 114 15.20 -10.74 -7.34
CA ASP A 114 14.59 -11.39 -6.18
C ASP A 114 14.01 -12.76 -6.56
N ARG A 115 14.48 -13.80 -5.86
CA ARG A 115 14.08 -15.18 -6.17
C ARG A 115 12.59 -15.44 -5.90
N ASN A 116 12.04 -14.83 -4.86
CA ASN A 116 10.64 -15.03 -4.51
C ASN A 116 9.73 -14.33 -5.51
N LEU A 117 10.05 -13.08 -5.83
CA LEU A 117 9.28 -12.31 -6.81
C LEU A 117 9.35 -12.95 -8.21
N ALA A 118 10.51 -13.51 -8.57
CA ALA A 118 10.72 -14.14 -9.87
C ALA A 118 9.86 -15.40 -10.11
N ARG A 119 9.21 -15.92 -9.07
CA ARG A 119 8.27 -17.05 -9.19
C ARG A 119 6.87 -16.62 -9.57
N VAL A 120 6.61 -15.34 -9.56
CA VAL A 120 5.28 -14.81 -9.86
C VAL A 120 5.13 -14.61 -11.37
N ASP A 121 3.98 -14.95 -11.89
CA ASP A 121 3.69 -14.74 -13.31
C ASP A 121 3.80 -13.26 -13.67
N GLY A 122 4.38 -12.97 -14.82
CA GLY A 122 4.64 -11.60 -15.26
C GLY A 122 6.00 -11.04 -14.87
N THR A 123 6.85 -11.83 -14.22
CA THR A 123 8.21 -11.44 -13.85
C THR A 123 9.26 -12.19 -14.67
N GLN A 124 10.47 -11.65 -14.70
CA GLN A 124 11.62 -12.31 -15.31
C GLN A 124 12.83 -12.16 -14.39
N LYS A 125 13.38 -13.29 -13.98
CA LYS A 125 14.59 -13.30 -13.18
C LYS A 125 15.80 -12.92 -14.04
N LEU A 126 16.58 -12.01 -13.54
CA LEU A 126 17.82 -11.56 -14.19
C LEU A 126 19.04 -12.30 -13.66
#